data_ae7c319c8c300909382952ecedeb229a
#
_entry.id   ae7c319c8c300909382952ecedeb229a
#
_cell.length_a   1.000
_cell.length_b   1.000
_cell.length_c   1.000
_cell.angle_alpha   90.00
_cell.angle_beta   90.00
_cell.angle_gamma   90.00
#
_symmetry.space_group_name_H-M   'P 1'
#
loop_
_entity.id
_entity.type
_entity.pdbx_description
1 polymer ?
#
loop_
_entity_poly.entity_id
_entity_poly.type
_entity_poly.pdbx_seq_one_letter_code
_entity_poly.pdbx_strand_id
1 'polypeptide(L)'
;MRIKINDWYELHNGFYLNLRPGYTALVGPNGAGKSTLLRQLKEYANIKKIPVIYYSNLKDGGHIARQRYLENGSTENLCTAICSSEGQALWFNFSQIVRQIGDAVRKAKYNKTKLFILLDGLDSGLSIN
;
A
#
# COMPACT_ATOMS: atom_id res chain seq x y z
N MET A 1 -9.42 -4.51 -16.65
CA MET A 1 -8.08 -4.97 -17.07
C MET A 1 -7.88 -6.40 -16.59
N ARG A 2 -7.43 -7.29 -17.48
CA ARG A 2 -7.17 -8.70 -17.15
C ARG A 2 -5.69 -8.90 -16.89
N ILE A 3 -5.33 -9.40 -15.71
CA ILE A 3 -3.95 -9.63 -15.28
C ILE A 3 -3.78 -11.11 -15.00
N LYS A 4 -2.75 -11.74 -15.56
CA LYS A 4 -2.37 -13.09 -15.21
C LYS A 4 -1.50 -13.05 -13.96
N ILE A 5 -1.94 -13.74 -12.91
CA ILE A 5 -1.19 -13.96 -11.69
C ILE A 5 -0.54 -15.33 -11.80
N ASN A 6 0.78 -15.36 -11.79
CA ASN A 6 1.56 -16.60 -11.86
C ASN A 6 1.92 -17.03 -10.44
N ASP A 7 2.12 -18.32 -10.25
CA ASP A 7 2.67 -18.91 -9.02
C ASP A 7 1.93 -18.55 -7.73
N TRP A 8 0.60 -18.68 -7.78
CA TRP A 8 -0.22 -18.51 -6.59
C TRP A 8 -0.35 -19.84 -5.84
N TYR A 9 0.41 -20.02 -4.74
CA TYR A 9 0.40 -21.24 -3.94
C TYR A 9 0.50 -22.50 -4.81
N GLU A 10 -0.45 -23.44 -4.65
CA GLU A 10 -0.50 -24.70 -5.39
C GLU A 10 -1.09 -24.57 -6.82
N LEU A 11 -1.51 -23.37 -7.21
CA LEU A 11 -2.03 -23.10 -8.56
C LEU A 11 -0.89 -22.87 -9.55
N HIS A 12 -0.19 -23.94 -9.92
CA HIS A 12 0.95 -23.89 -10.86
C HIS A 12 0.64 -23.23 -12.22
N ASN A 13 -0.63 -23.18 -12.62
CA ASN A 13 -1.06 -22.56 -13.88
C ASN A 13 -1.44 -21.06 -13.70
N GLY A 14 -1.39 -20.55 -12.47
CA GLY A 14 -1.84 -19.22 -12.16
C GLY A 14 -3.36 -19.01 -12.41
N PHE A 15 -3.82 -17.80 -12.21
CA PHE A 15 -5.19 -17.42 -12.50
C PHE A 15 -5.27 -16.02 -13.13
N TYR A 16 -6.42 -15.68 -13.68
CA TYR A 16 -6.66 -14.35 -14.23
C TYR A 16 -7.48 -13.51 -13.27
N LEU A 17 -6.92 -12.36 -12.90
CA LEU A 17 -7.61 -11.34 -12.12
C LEU A 17 -8.19 -10.28 -13.05
N ASN A 18 -9.49 -10.01 -12.93
CA ASN A 18 -10.16 -8.96 -13.68
C ASN A 18 -10.35 -7.73 -12.79
N LEU A 19 -9.52 -6.71 -13.01
CA LEU A 19 -9.64 -5.43 -12.30
C LEU A 19 -10.45 -4.44 -13.15
N ARG A 20 -11.46 -3.83 -12.51
CA ARG A 20 -12.20 -2.69 -13.05
C ARG A 20 -11.59 -1.39 -12.50
N PRO A 21 -11.71 -0.25 -13.21
CA PRO A 21 -11.40 1.04 -12.62
C PRO A 21 -12.24 1.29 -11.37
N GLY A 22 -11.65 1.92 -10.37
CA GLY A 22 -12.32 2.21 -9.11
C GLY A 22 -11.72 1.42 -7.93
N TYR A 23 -12.53 1.16 -6.94
CA TYR A 23 -12.14 0.51 -5.68
C TYR A 23 -12.41 -1.00 -5.75
N THR A 24 -11.44 -1.78 -5.26
CA THR A 24 -11.58 -3.24 -5.09
C THR A 24 -11.07 -3.61 -3.70
N ALA A 25 -11.90 -4.25 -2.88
CA ALA A 25 -11.50 -4.79 -1.58
C ALA A 25 -11.16 -6.28 -1.70
N LEU A 26 -10.02 -6.68 -1.13
CA LEU A 26 -9.63 -8.08 -0.97
C LEU A 26 -10.00 -8.52 0.45
N VAL A 27 -10.95 -9.43 0.55
CA VAL A 27 -11.46 -9.96 1.82
C VAL A 27 -11.08 -11.43 1.97
N GLY A 28 -10.69 -11.82 3.16
CA GLY A 28 -10.35 -13.22 3.47
C GLY A 28 -9.60 -13.35 4.79
N PRO A 29 -9.48 -14.56 5.34
CA PRO A 29 -8.77 -14.79 6.59
C PRO A 29 -7.29 -14.45 6.52
N ASN A 30 -6.62 -14.39 7.67
CA ASN A 30 -5.17 -14.27 7.72
C ASN A 30 -4.52 -15.49 7.05
N GLY A 31 -3.45 -15.27 6.30
CA GLY A 31 -2.81 -16.34 5.53
C GLY A 31 -3.44 -16.64 4.15
N ALA A 32 -4.61 -16.07 3.82
CA ALA A 32 -5.27 -16.29 2.52
C ALA A 32 -4.50 -15.70 1.31
N GLY A 33 -3.32 -15.11 1.55
CA GLY A 33 -2.45 -14.61 0.47
C GLY A 33 -2.77 -13.21 -0.04
N LYS A 34 -3.59 -12.42 0.66
CA LYS A 34 -3.95 -11.05 0.25
C LYS A 34 -2.71 -10.18 -0.03
N SER A 35 -1.75 -10.15 0.89
CA SER A 35 -0.51 -9.39 0.74
C SER A 35 0.37 -9.92 -0.39
N THR A 36 0.35 -11.24 -0.63
CA THR A 36 1.05 -11.86 -1.75
C THR A 36 0.47 -11.38 -3.08
N LEU A 37 -0.86 -11.32 -3.19
CA LEU A 37 -1.53 -10.79 -4.38
C LEU A 37 -1.18 -9.34 -4.64
N LEU A 38 -1.24 -8.49 -3.60
CA LEU A 38 -0.89 -7.08 -3.74
C LEU A 38 0.57 -6.89 -4.19
N ARG A 39 1.49 -7.71 -3.68
CA ARG A 39 2.89 -7.71 -4.11
C ARG A 39 3.05 -8.10 -5.57
N GLN A 40 2.36 -9.14 -6.05
CA GLN A 40 2.37 -9.52 -7.46
C GLN A 40 1.77 -8.45 -8.36
N LEU A 41 0.70 -7.78 -7.93
CA LEU A 41 0.13 -6.63 -8.64
C LEU A 41 1.14 -5.47 -8.73
N LYS A 42 1.90 -5.21 -7.67
CA LYS A 42 2.99 -4.23 -7.68
C LYS A 42 4.06 -4.59 -8.72
N GLU A 43 4.51 -5.85 -8.72
CA GLU A 43 5.49 -6.35 -9.69
C GLU A 43 4.96 -6.23 -11.13
N TYR A 44 3.72 -6.63 -11.37
CA TYR A 44 3.08 -6.46 -12.67
C TYR A 44 3.05 -4.99 -13.11
N ALA A 45 2.68 -4.07 -12.21
CA ALA A 45 2.66 -2.65 -12.50
C ALA A 45 4.05 -2.13 -12.88
N ASN A 46 5.10 -2.56 -12.15
CA ASN A 46 6.48 -2.20 -12.43
C ASN A 46 6.94 -2.70 -13.82
N ILE A 47 6.66 -3.97 -14.15
CA ILE A 47 6.99 -4.55 -15.47
C ILE A 47 6.29 -3.78 -16.59
N LYS A 48 5.03 -3.40 -16.38
CA LYS A 48 4.23 -2.64 -17.36
C LYS A 48 4.48 -1.13 -17.33
N LYS A 49 5.40 -0.66 -16.47
CA LYS A 49 5.70 0.76 -16.25
C LYS A 49 4.45 1.58 -15.90
N ILE A 50 3.51 0.97 -15.18
CA ILE A 50 2.33 1.64 -14.65
C ILE A 50 2.72 2.25 -13.30
N PRO A 51 2.52 3.56 -13.07
CA PRO A 51 2.73 4.16 -11.75
C PRO A 51 1.98 3.40 -10.66
N VAL A 52 2.66 3.09 -9.56
CA VAL A 52 2.09 2.34 -8.45
C VAL A 52 2.46 3.00 -7.12
N ILE A 53 1.47 3.19 -6.25
CA ILE A 53 1.66 3.48 -4.83
C ILE A 53 1.36 2.19 -4.09
N TYR A 54 2.31 1.73 -3.29
CA TYR A 54 2.14 0.56 -2.44
C TYR A 54 2.42 0.93 -0.99
N TYR A 55 1.44 0.71 -0.14
CA TYR A 55 1.55 0.83 1.30
C TYR A 55 1.34 -0.53 1.95
N SER A 56 2.16 -0.85 2.94
CA SER A 56 1.99 -2.03 3.76
C SER A 56 2.27 -1.68 5.22
N ASN A 57 1.31 -1.92 6.10
CA ASN A 57 1.50 -1.61 7.52
C ASN A 57 2.68 -2.35 8.14
N LEU A 58 3.00 -3.55 7.67
CA LEU A 58 4.17 -4.31 8.10
C LEU A 58 5.51 -3.63 7.75
N LYS A 59 5.56 -2.87 6.65
CA LYS A 59 6.79 -2.24 6.15
C LYS A 59 6.82 -0.73 6.38
N ASP A 60 5.65 -0.11 6.50
CA ASP A 60 5.50 1.33 6.55
C ASP A 60 4.84 1.79 7.85
N GLY A 61 4.45 0.85 8.73
CA GLY A 61 3.80 1.12 10.00
C GLY A 61 4.75 1.64 11.09
N GLY A 62 4.17 2.20 12.12
CA GLY A 62 4.74 2.93 13.25
C GLY A 62 6.24 2.80 13.56
N HIS A 63 6.72 1.60 13.88
CA HIS A 63 8.13 1.39 14.26
C HIS A 63 9.10 1.63 13.09
N ILE A 64 8.78 1.13 11.90
CA ILE A 64 9.63 1.26 10.71
C ILE A 64 9.62 2.69 10.18
N ALA A 65 8.48 3.37 10.28
CA ALA A 65 8.39 4.79 9.93
C ALA A 65 9.29 5.65 10.83
N ARG A 66 9.34 5.37 12.15
CA ARG A 66 10.25 6.04 13.09
C ARG A 66 11.72 5.86 12.69
N GLN A 67 12.10 4.63 12.32
CA GLN A 67 13.47 4.34 11.89
C GLN A 67 13.82 5.11 10.60
N ARG A 68 12.91 5.16 9.62
CA ARG A 68 13.11 5.95 8.39
C ARG A 68 13.25 7.46 8.66
N TYR A 69 12.49 8.01 9.60
CA TYR A 69 12.61 9.43 9.97
C TYR A 69 13.96 9.72 10.62
N LEU A 70 14.50 8.78 11.43
CA LEU A 70 15.85 8.85 11.97
C LEU A 70 16.90 8.85 10.84
N GLU A 71 16.80 7.90 9.92
CA GLU A 71 17.75 7.73 8.82
C GLU A 71 17.75 8.93 7.85
N ASN A 72 16.59 9.53 7.61
CA ASN A 72 16.42 10.67 6.71
C ASN A 72 16.66 12.03 7.37
N GLY A 73 17.03 12.06 8.67
CA GLY A 73 17.29 13.30 9.39
C GLY A 73 16.09 14.23 9.57
N SER A 74 14.87 13.71 9.41
CA SER A 74 13.62 14.49 9.54
C SER A 74 13.21 14.61 11.01
N THR A 75 13.89 15.50 11.74
CA THR A 75 13.70 15.70 13.20
C THR A 75 12.27 16.06 13.56
N GLU A 76 11.58 16.89 12.79
CA GLU A 76 10.22 17.31 13.06
C GLU A 76 9.23 16.13 12.98
N ASN A 77 9.31 15.31 11.91
CA ASN A 77 8.50 14.11 11.75
C ASN A 77 8.82 13.06 12.80
N LEU A 78 10.10 12.95 13.21
CA LEU A 78 10.55 12.05 14.25
C LEU A 78 10.00 12.45 15.62
N CYS A 79 10.10 13.72 16.01
CA CYS A 79 9.52 14.21 17.26
C CYS A 79 8.01 13.93 17.32
N THR A 80 7.28 14.20 16.24
CA THR A 80 5.86 13.90 16.16
C THR A 80 5.58 12.40 16.31
N ALA A 81 6.37 11.55 15.66
CA ALA A 81 6.18 10.09 15.70
C ALA A 81 6.58 9.47 17.06
N ILE A 82 7.56 10.05 17.78
CA ILE A 82 8.00 9.57 19.11
C ILE A 82 7.05 10.04 20.20
N CYS A 83 6.59 11.30 20.13
CA CYS A 83 5.73 11.89 21.16
C CYS A 83 4.25 11.48 21.02
N SER A 84 3.91 10.76 19.94
CA SER A 84 2.55 10.31 19.65
C SER A 84 2.30 8.90 20.20
N SER A 85 1.06 8.65 20.63
CA SER A 85 0.61 7.26 20.84
C SER A 85 0.72 6.44 19.55
N GLU A 86 0.72 5.11 19.66
CA GLU A 86 0.84 4.23 18.50
C GLU A 86 -0.24 4.52 17.44
N GLY A 87 -1.49 4.74 17.88
CA GLY A 87 -2.60 5.13 16.99
C GLY A 87 -2.38 6.50 16.33
N GLN A 88 -1.87 7.49 17.05
CA GLN A 88 -1.57 8.81 16.48
C GLN A 88 -0.43 8.74 15.47
N ALA A 89 0.62 7.96 15.73
CA ALA A 89 1.71 7.73 14.78
C ALA A 89 1.21 7.05 13.50
N LEU A 90 0.27 6.12 13.64
CA LEU A 90 -0.37 5.43 12.51
C LEU A 90 -1.21 6.41 11.66
N TRP A 91 -1.99 7.27 12.29
CA TRP A 91 -2.74 8.34 11.63
C TRP A 91 -1.83 9.34 10.92
N PHE A 92 -0.73 9.72 11.55
CA PHE A 92 0.24 10.63 10.93
C PHE A 92 0.83 10.01 9.66
N ASN A 93 1.29 8.76 9.72
CA ASN A 93 1.83 8.05 8.57
C ASN A 93 0.77 7.88 7.46
N PHE A 94 -0.46 7.55 7.84
CA PHE A 94 -1.55 7.43 6.90
C PHE A 94 -1.87 8.75 6.20
N SER A 95 -1.82 9.88 6.92
CA SER A 95 -2.03 11.21 6.33
C SER A 95 -0.98 11.54 5.27
N GLN A 96 0.27 11.14 5.47
CA GLN A 96 1.33 11.31 4.47
C GLN A 96 1.06 10.47 3.20
N ILE A 97 0.61 9.23 3.38
CA ILE A 97 0.23 8.37 2.25
C ILE A 97 -0.96 8.94 1.48
N VAL A 98 -1.98 9.45 2.19
CA VAL A 98 -3.15 10.10 1.55
C VAL A 98 -2.72 11.30 0.70
N ARG A 99 -1.78 12.11 1.18
CA ARG A 99 -1.21 13.22 0.39
C ARG A 99 -0.52 12.72 -0.88
N GLN A 100 0.35 11.72 -0.76
CA GLN A 100 1.04 11.11 -1.90
C GLN A 100 0.04 10.53 -2.92
N ILE A 101 -1.00 9.86 -2.44
CA ILE A 101 -2.09 9.35 -3.29
C ILE A 101 -2.77 10.51 -4.02
N GLY A 102 -3.13 11.59 -3.31
CA GLY A 102 -3.76 12.75 -3.91
C GLY A 102 -2.93 13.38 -5.03
N ASP A 103 -1.63 13.53 -4.80
CA ASP A 103 -0.71 14.07 -5.81
C ASP A 103 -0.56 13.15 -7.02
N ALA A 104 -0.42 11.85 -6.78
CA ALA A 104 -0.30 10.85 -7.84
C ALA A 104 -1.58 10.75 -8.68
N VAL A 105 -2.76 10.81 -8.04
CA VAL A 105 -4.05 10.82 -8.73
C VAL A 105 -4.19 12.05 -9.61
N ARG A 106 -3.84 13.25 -9.11
CA ARG A 106 -3.85 14.48 -9.91
C ARG A 106 -2.93 14.37 -11.12
N LYS A 107 -1.70 13.87 -10.92
CA LYS A 107 -0.71 13.66 -11.99
C LYS A 107 -1.19 12.63 -13.01
N ALA A 108 -1.73 11.50 -12.55
CA ALA A 108 -2.25 10.46 -13.43
C ALA A 108 -3.46 10.95 -14.27
N LYS A 109 -4.35 11.74 -13.64
CA LYS A 109 -5.48 12.35 -14.33
C LYS A 109 -5.03 13.36 -15.40
N TYR A 110 -4.07 14.21 -15.07
CA TYR A 110 -3.51 15.18 -16.01
C TYR A 110 -2.86 14.50 -17.21
N ASN A 111 -2.04 13.47 -16.96
CA ASN A 111 -1.32 12.73 -18.00
C ASN A 111 -2.18 11.65 -18.68
N LYS A 112 -3.45 11.47 -18.27
CA LYS A 112 -4.35 10.39 -18.74
C LYS A 112 -3.72 9.00 -18.64
N THR A 113 -2.93 8.76 -17.59
CA THR A 113 -2.25 7.49 -17.34
C THR A 113 -2.99 6.66 -16.31
N LYS A 114 -2.79 5.33 -16.37
CA LYS A 114 -3.26 4.42 -15.32
C LYS A 114 -2.40 4.58 -14.08
N LEU A 115 -3.01 4.42 -12.90
CA LEU A 115 -2.34 4.41 -11.60
C LEU A 115 -2.86 3.25 -10.77
N PHE A 116 -1.99 2.51 -10.13
CA PHE A 116 -2.34 1.53 -9.10
C PHE A 116 -2.08 2.10 -7.72
N ILE A 117 -3.07 1.95 -6.83
CA ILE A 117 -2.95 2.25 -5.42
C ILE A 117 -3.25 0.96 -4.67
N LEU A 118 -2.23 0.39 -4.06
CA LEU A 118 -2.27 -0.91 -3.38
C LEU A 118 -2.02 -0.68 -1.89
N LEU A 119 -3.03 -0.97 -1.08
CA LEU A 119 -3.01 -0.71 0.37
C LEU A 119 -3.18 -2.04 1.12
N ASP A 120 -2.20 -2.41 1.93
CA ASP A 120 -2.14 -3.67 2.68
C ASP A 120 -2.15 -3.41 4.19
N GLY A 121 -3.09 -4.03 4.90
CA GLY A 121 -3.15 -3.99 6.36
C GLY A 121 -3.53 -2.62 6.94
N LEU A 122 -4.43 -1.88 6.29
CA LEU A 122 -4.90 -0.59 6.80
C LEU A 122 -5.66 -0.71 8.13
N ASP A 123 -6.27 -1.86 8.36
CA ASP A 123 -7.05 -2.20 9.53
C ASP A 123 -6.20 -2.67 10.72
N SER A 124 -4.95 -3.04 10.47
CA SER A 124 -4.06 -3.48 11.55
C SER A 124 -3.60 -2.27 12.38
N GLY A 125 -4.09 -2.19 13.61
CA GLY A 125 -3.82 -1.09 14.54
C GLY A 125 -4.94 -0.06 14.67
N LEU A 126 -5.99 -0.16 13.88
CA LEU A 126 -7.26 0.52 14.13
C LEU A 126 -8.12 -0.42 14.99
N SER A 127 -8.02 -0.31 16.32
CA SER A 127 -9.02 -0.94 17.20
C SER A 127 -10.34 -0.18 17.01
N ILE A 128 -11.25 -0.77 16.26
CA ILE A 128 -12.63 -0.32 16.22
C ILE A 128 -13.25 -0.89 17.51
N ASN A 129 -13.29 -0.07 18.54
CA ASN A 129 -14.14 -0.34 19.72
C ASN A 129 -15.55 0.11 19.41
#